data_b7cac17d54c47ec73edcfe903892f198
#
_entry.id   b7cac17d54c47ec73edcfe903892f198
#
_cell.length_a   1.000
_cell.length_b   1.000
_cell.length_c   1.000
_cell.angle_alpha   90.00
_cell.angle_beta   90.00
_cell.angle_gamma   90.00
#
_symmetry.space_group_name_H-M   'P 1'
#
loop_
_entity.id
_entity.type
_entity.pdbx_description
1 polymer ?
#
loop_
_entity_poly.entity_id
_entity_poly.type
_entity_poly.pdbx_seq_one_letter_code
_entity_poly.pdbx_strand_id
1 'polypeptide(L)'
;AIGRALLAAPELLLADEPLTALDEARKLEILPYFERIRDELKLPVLYVSHAVTEVAILASTVVVLDQGRVTQVGSASEVLSDPQIAPTGVRNVGSVITAQLLQHHVDGLSELSCKGIPLFVPRIDRPIGTVMRLRVAAHEIILSLKKPEGLSALNILPGTIAAISLID
;
A
#
# COMPACT_ATOMS: atom_id res chain seq x y z
N ALA A 1 -7.56 -21.41 9.13
CA ALA A 1 -6.25 -21.53 9.81
C ALA A 1 -6.00 -20.34 10.75
N ILE A 2 -6.09 -19.07 10.29
CA ILE A 2 -5.75 -17.85 11.06
C ILE A 2 -6.60 -17.72 12.33
N GLY A 3 -7.93 -17.86 12.25
CA GLY A 3 -8.81 -17.78 13.43
C GLY A 3 -8.45 -18.78 14.53
N ARG A 4 -8.03 -20.00 14.17
CA ARG A 4 -7.54 -20.98 15.15
C ARG A 4 -6.25 -20.53 15.83
N ALA A 5 -5.33 -19.92 15.08
CA ALA A 5 -4.07 -19.42 15.64
C ALA A 5 -4.34 -18.28 16.65
N LEU A 6 -5.26 -17.37 16.33
CA LEU A 6 -5.63 -16.27 17.23
C LEU A 6 -6.32 -16.73 18.52
N LEU A 7 -7.15 -17.79 18.45
CA LEU A 7 -7.80 -18.36 19.64
C LEU A 7 -6.81 -18.95 20.65
N ALA A 8 -5.59 -19.26 20.23
CA ALA A 8 -4.53 -19.71 21.13
C ALA A 8 -3.86 -18.56 21.91
N ALA A 9 -4.32 -17.32 21.73
CA ALA A 9 -3.75 -16.11 22.33
C ALA A 9 -2.21 -16.03 22.15
N PRO A 10 -1.70 -16.05 20.91
CA PRO A 10 -0.27 -16.08 20.64
C PRO A 10 0.39 -14.74 20.97
N GLU A 11 1.67 -14.76 21.32
CA GLU A 11 2.49 -13.56 21.49
C GLU A 11 3.09 -13.06 20.16
N LEU A 12 3.11 -13.90 19.13
CA LEU A 12 3.59 -13.62 17.78
C LEU A 12 2.79 -14.45 16.78
N LEU A 13 2.32 -13.82 15.70
CA LEU A 13 1.68 -14.53 14.60
C LEU A 13 2.66 -14.66 13.42
N LEU A 14 2.91 -15.90 13.00
CA LEU A 14 3.66 -16.22 11.80
C LEU A 14 2.69 -16.55 10.67
N ALA A 15 2.74 -15.79 9.60
CA ALA A 15 1.88 -15.94 8.44
C ALA A 15 2.75 -16.07 7.17
N ASP A 16 2.84 -17.28 6.66
CA ASP A 16 3.59 -17.61 5.46
C ASP A 16 2.63 -17.76 4.29
N GLU A 17 2.71 -16.82 3.34
CA GLU A 17 1.87 -16.76 2.13
C GLU A 17 0.37 -16.99 2.39
N PRO A 18 -0.24 -16.35 3.43
CA PRO A 18 -1.55 -16.79 3.93
C PRO A 18 -2.71 -16.52 2.97
N LEU A 19 -2.53 -15.64 1.98
CA LEU A 19 -3.56 -15.24 1.03
C LEU A 19 -3.30 -15.70 -0.41
N THR A 20 -2.24 -16.45 -0.67
CA THR A 20 -1.83 -16.86 -2.02
C THR A 20 -2.91 -17.66 -2.77
N ALA A 21 -3.72 -18.46 -2.06
CA ALA A 21 -4.79 -19.26 -2.65
C ALA A 21 -6.08 -18.45 -2.95
N LEU A 22 -6.11 -17.14 -2.67
CA LEU A 22 -7.28 -16.30 -2.86
C LEU A 22 -7.16 -15.43 -4.11
N ASP A 23 -8.29 -15.17 -4.76
CA ASP A 23 -8.39 -14.13 -5.79
C ASP A 23 -8.30 -12.73 -5.17
N GLU A 24 -8.00 -11.72 -6.02
CA GLU A 24 -7.76 -10.35 -5.56
C GLU A 24 -8.97 -9.74 -4.82
N ALA A 25 -10.20 -10.06 -5.23
CA ALA A 25 -11.40 -9.56 -4.57
C ALA A 25 -11.49 -10.07 -3.12
N ARG A 26 -11.26 -11.36 -2.92
CA ARG A 26 -11.24 -11.98 -1.58
C ARG A 26 -10.07 -11.53 -0.73
N LYS A 27 -8.91 -11.27 -1.34
CA LYS A 27 -7.77 -10.70 -0.62
C LYS A 27 -8.14 -9.34 -0.03
N LEU A 28 -8.77 -8.46 -0.81
CA LEU A 28 -9.22 -7.15 -0.35
C LEU A 28 -10.26 -7.22 0.79
N GLU A 29 -11.08 -8.27 0.83
CA GLU A 29 -12.02 -8.51 1.94
C GLU A 29 -11.29 -8.95 3.23
N ILE A 30 -10.18 -9.68 3.11
CA ILE A 30 -9.45 -10.25 4.25
C ILE A 30 -8.39 -9.30 4.81
N LEU A 31 -7.73 -8.49 3.98
CA LEU A 31 -6.67 -7.58 4.40
C LEU A 31 -7.06 -6.66 5.58
N PRO A 32 -8.29 -6.08 5.65
CA PRO A 32 -8.72 -5.28 6.80
C PRO A 32 -8.71 -6.03 8.13
N TYR A 33 -8.87 -7.34 8.14
CA TYR A 33 -8.78 -8.13 9.37
C TYR A 33 -7.33 -8.23 9.88
N PHE A 34 -6.36 -8.33 8.98
CA PHE A 34 -4.94 -8.26 9.36
C PHE A 34 -4.56 -6.88 9.89
N GLU A 35 -5.08 -5.80 9.28
CA GLU A 35 -4.90 -4.45 9.82
C GLU A 35 -5.43 -4.34 11.25
N ARG A 36 -6.64 -4.88 11.51
CA ARG A 36 -7.21 -4.89 12.85
C ARG A 36 -6.40 -5.72 13.85
N ILE A 37 -5.86 -6.87 13.44
CA ILE A 37 -4.96 -7.69 14.29
C ILE A 37 -3.73 -6.86 14.68
N ARG A 38 -3.12 -6.15 13.73
CA ARG A 38 -1.97 -5.27 13.99
C ARG A 38 -2.34 -4.10 14.90
N ASP A 39 -3.39 -3.38 14.59
CA ASP A 39 -3.69 -2.07 15.17
C ASP A 39 -4.49 -2.18 16.49
N GLU A 40 -5.47 -3.08 16.57
CA GLU A 40 -6.33 -3.24 17.74
C GLU A 40 -5.75 -4.22 18.74
N LEU A 41 -5.28 -5.40 18.29
CA LEU A 41 -4.74 -6.42 19.19
C LEU A 41 -3.26 -6.17 19.53
N LYS A 42 -2.58 -5.29 18.76
CA LYS A 42 -1.13 -5.02 18.91
C LYS A 42 -0.28 -6.28 18.91
N LEU A 43 -0.76 -7.31 18.24
CA LEU A 43 -0.06 -8.58 18.10
C LEU A 43 1.03 -8.41 17.03
N PRO A 44 2.30 -8.68 17.35
CA PRO A 44 3.33 -8.71 16.34
C PRO A 44 3.03 -9.79 15.29
N VAL A 45 3.17 -9.42 14.01
CA VAL A 45 2.93 -10.34 12.89
C VAL A 45 4.18 -10.38 12.02
N LEU A 46 4.74 -11.56 11.83
CA LEU A 46 5.71 -11.82 10.78
C LEU A 46 4.96 -12.37 9.56
N TYR A 47 4.88 -11.53 8.53
CA TYR A 47 4.09 -11.81 7.33
C TYR A 47 5.01 -12.03 6.14
N VAL A 48 5.02 -13.21 5.57
CA VAL A 48 5.77 -13.53 4.34
C VAL A 48 4.81 -13.47 3.16
N SER A 49 5.14 -12.67 2.16
CA SER A 49 4.38 -12.57 0.91
C SER A 49 5.26 -12.05 -0.23
N HIS A 50 4.95 -12.46 -1.44
CA HIS A 50 5.49 -11.88 -2.67
C HIS A 50 4.53 -10.85 -3.29
N ALA A 51 3.34 -10.65 -2.72
CA ALA A 51 2.34 -9.71 -3.21
C ALA A 51 2.60 -8.29 -2.69
N VAL A 52 3.10 -7.42 -3.56
CA VAL A 52 3.43 -6.02 -3.24
C VAL A 52 2.25 -5.28 -2.62
N THR A 53 1.03 -5.55 -3.06
CA THR A 53 -0.19 -4.92 -2.53
C THR A 53 -0.41 -5.28 -1.05
N GLU A 54 -0.22 -6.55 -0.69
CA GLU A 54 -0.34 -7.01 0.70
C GLU A 54 0.72 -6.34 1.59
N VAL A 55 1.98 -6.32 1.13
CA VAL A 55 3.09 -5.67 1.83
C VAL A 55 2.83 -4.18 2.02
N ALA A 56 2.35 -3.48 0.98
CA ALA A 56 2.04 -2.05 1.03
C ALA A 56 1.00 -1.70 2.11
N ILE A 57 -0.02 -2.54 2.26
CA ILE A 57 -1.11 -2.34 3.21
C ILE A 57 -0.69 -2.73 4.63
N LEU A 58 -0.07 -3.88 4.80
CA LEU A 58 0.13 -4.50 6.10
C LEU A 58 1.45 -4.13 6.77
N ALA A 59 2.55 -4.03 6.00
CA ALA A 59 3.88 -3.95 6.59
C ALA A 59 4.19 -2.58 7.20
N SER A 60 4.67 -2.56 8.42
CA SER A 60 5.35 -1.40 9.02
C SER A 60 6.84 -1.41 8.70
N THR A 61 7.45 -2.57 8.68
CA THR A 61 8.84 -2.79 8.27
C THR A 61 8.88 -3.91 7.26
N VAL A 62 9.64 -3.73 6.20
CA VAL A 62 9.85 -4.72 5.14
C VAL A 62 11.30 -5.20 5.17
N VAL A 63 11.47 -6.50 5.10
CA VAL A 63 12.77 -7.16 4.94
C VAL A 63 12.74 -7.86 3.58
N VAL A 64 13.58 -7.43 2.66
CA VAL A 64 13.71 -8.05 1.34
C VAL A 64 14.72 -9.17 1.41
N LEU A 65 14.30 -10.34 0.95
CA LEU A 65 15.13 -11.52 0.86
C LEU A 65 15.38 -11.87 -0.61
N ASP A 66 16.64 -12.06 -0.96
CA ASP A 66 17.06 -12.59 -2.24
C ASP A 66 18.08 -13.72 -2.01
N GLN A 67 17.85 -14.87 -2.63
CA GLN A 67 18.67 -16.08 -2.48
C GLN A 67 19.04 -16.42 -1.01
N GLY A 68 18.07 -16.23 -0.09
CA GLY A 68 18.24 -16.50 1.34
C GLY A 68 19.06 -15.46 2.11
N ARG A 69 19.35 -14.32 1.50
CA ARG A 69 20.08 -13.21 2.13
C ARG A 69 19.20 -11.97 2.23
N VAL A 70 19.36 -11.22 3.30
CA VAL A 70 18.72 -9.91 3.44
C VAL A 70 19.46 -8.92 2.52
N THR A 71 18.73 -8.33 1.58
CA THR A 71 19.24 -7.33 0.65
C THR A 71 18.87 -5.91 1.06
N GLN A 72 17.72 -5.76 1.69
CA GLN A 72 17.27 -4.45 2.20
C GLN A 72 16.33 -4.61 3.39
N VAL A 73 16.33 -3.57 4.26
CA VAL A 73 15.38 -3.41 5.37
C VAL A 73 14.95 -1.94 5.41
N GLY A 74 13.65 -1.70 5.49
CA GLY A 74 13.12 -0.34 5.57
C GLY A 74 11.60 -0.30 5.74
N SER A 75 11.02 0.87 5.70
CA SER A 75 9.57 1.03 5.64
C SER A 75 9.01 0.54 4.30
N ALA A 76 7.72 0.18 4.27
CA ALA A 76 7.07 -0.19 3.00
C ALA A 76 7.20 0.91 1.94
N SER A 77 7.17 2.19 2.34
CA SER A 77 7.34 3.31 1.42
C SER A 77 8.73 3.36 0.81
N GLU A 78 9.78 3.16 1.60
CA GLU A 78 11.17 3.18 1.14
C GLU A 78 11.46 1.99 0.21
N VAL A 79 11.12 0.79 0.66
CA VAL A 79 11.43 -0.45 -0.07
C VAL A 79 10.63 -0.54 -1.38
N LEU A 80 9.33 -0.22 -1.37
CA LEU A 80 8.49 -0.37 -2.56
C LEU A 80 8.65 0.77 -3.57
N SER A 81 9.33 1.86 -3.21
CA SER A 81 9.69 2.93 -4.15
C SER A 81 11.01 2.68 -4.88
N ASP A 82 11.81 1.70 -4.44
CA ASP A 82 13.09 1.38 -5.07
C ASP A 82 12.90 0.47 -6.30
N PRO A 83 13.22 0.96 -7.52
CA PRO A 83 13.06 0.19 -8.75
C PRO A 83 13.92 -1.07 -8.82
N GLN A 84 15.02 -1.13 -8.05
CA GLN A 84 15.97 -2.26 -8.07
C GLN A 84 15.44 -3.46 -7.26
N ILE A 85 14.47 -3.23 -6.40
CA ILE A 85 13.98 -4.23 -5.45
C ILE A 85 12.64 -4.84 -5.84
N ALA A 86 11.92 -4.21 -6.77
CA ALA A 86 10.65 -4.75 -7.25
C ALA A 86 10.91 -6.08 -8.02
N PRO A 87 10.75 -7.26 -7.40
CA PRO A 87 11.20 -8.54 -7.97
C PRO A 87 10.40 -8.97 -9.21
N THR A 88 9.42 -8.21 -9.64
CA THR A 88 8.48 -8.56 -10.70
C THR A 88 8.34 -7.49 -11.79
N GLY A 89 9.37 -6.65 -11.95
CA GLY A 89 9.44 -5.66 -13.04
C GLY A 89 8.76 -4.32 -12.72
N VAL A 90 8.92 -3.37 -13.63
CA VAL A 90 8.50 -1.96 -13.53
C VAL A 90 7.02 -1.76 -13.13
N ARG A 91 6.14 -2.71 -13.41
CA ARG A 91 4.72 -2.63 -13.07
C ARG A 91 4.42 -2.69 -11.56
N ASN A 92 5.34 -3.21 -10.77
CA ASN A 92 5.15 -3.30 -9.32
C ASN A 92 5.82 -2.17 -8.54
N VAL A 93 6.59 -1.33 -9.20
CA VAL A 93 7.14 -0.10 -8.61
C VAL A 93 5.99 0.86 -8.30
N GLY A 94 6.03 1.45 -7.13
CA GLY A 94 5.02 2.41 -6.70
C GLY A 94 5.41 3.07 -5.39
N SER A 95 4.63 4.03 -4.96
CA SER A 95 4.82 4.69 -3.68
C SER A 95 3.64 4.40 -2.76
N VAL A 96 3.93 4.26 -1.46
CA VAL A 96 2.91 4.16 -0.42
C VAL A 96 2.85 5.50 0.30
N ILE A 97 1.71 6.14 0.25
CA ILE A 97 1.45 7.41 0.91
C ILE A 97 0.40 7.24 2.01
N THR A 98 0.53 8.01 3.07
CA THR A 98 -0.48 8.05 4.14
C THR A 98 -1.39 9.24 3.90
N ALA A 99 -2.70 9.02 3.91
CA ALA A 99 -3.70 10.06 3.73
C ALA A 99 -4.83 9.89 4.75
N GLN A 100 -5.49 11.00 5.07
CA GLN A 100 -6.64 11.03 5.97
C GLN A 100 -7.92 11.29 5.17
N LEU A 101 -8.94 10.52 5.41
CA LEU A 101 -10.27 10.71 4.82
C LEU A 101 -10.93 11.95 5.40
N LEU A 102 -11.22 12.94 4.55
CA LEU A 102 -11.82 14.20 4.94
C LEU A 102 -13.34 14.21 4.78
N GLN A 103 -13.82 13.74 3.64
CA GLN A 103 -15.26 13.73 3.36
C GLN A 103 -15.63 12.77 2.22
N HIS A 104 -16.93 12.48 2.13
CA HIS A 104 -17.54 11.75 1.04
C HIS A 104 -18.39 12.71 0.21
N HIS A 105 -18.17 12.72 -1.11
CA HIS A 105 -18.95 13.52 -2.04
C HIS A 105 -20.17 12.76 -2.56
N VAL A 106 -21.17 13.50 -3.03
CA VAL A 106 -22.42 12.94 -3.56
C VAL A 106 -22.26 12.25 -4.92
N ASP A 107 -21.16 12.53 -5.63
CA ASP A 107 -20.79 11.96 -6.92
C ASP A 107 -20.12 10.57 -6.81
N GLY A 108 -20.05 10.02 -5.61
CA GLY A 108 -19.45 8.71 -5.37
C GLY A 108 -17.95 8.74 -5.14
N LEU A 109 -17.37 9.92 -4.89
CA LEU A 109 -15.96 10.07 -4.55
C LEU A 109 -15.75 10.23 -3.04
N SER A 110 -14.56 9.89 -2.59
CA SER A 110 -14.03 10.25 -1.29
C SER A 110 -12.83 11.18 -1.47
N GLU A 111 -12.79 12.25 -0.67
CA GLU A 111 -11.68 13.16 -0.61
C GLU A 111 -10.78 12.80 0.56
N LEU A 112 -9.49 12.68 0.27
CA LEU A 112 -8.46 12.41 1.26
C LEU A 112 -7.46 13.58 1.25
N SER A 113 -6.77 13.77 2.37
CA SER A 113 -5.66 14.70 2.48
C SER A 113 -4.36 13.95 2.67
N CYS A 114 -3.39 14.18 1.78
CA CYS A 114 -2.02 13.76 1.95
C CYS A 114 -1.13 14.99 2.15
N LYS A 115 -0.68 15.22 3.38
CA LYS A 115 0.14 16.40 3.74
C LYS A 115 -0.47 17.73 3.26
N GLY A 116 -1.80 17.86 3.35
CA GLY A 116 -2.53 19.05 2.91
C GLY A 116 -2.88 19.11 1.42
N ILE A 117 -2.49 18.10 0.63
CA ILE A 117 -2.84 17.99 -0.78
C ILE A 117 -4.09 17.10 -0.90
N PRO A 118 -5.15 17.56 -1.56
CA PRO A 118 -6.36 16.77 -1.76
C PRO A 118 -6.13 15.66 -2.77
N LEU A 119 -6.69 14.49 -2.47
CA LEU A 119 -6.71 13.32 -3.34
C LEU A 119 -8.15 12.80 -3.42
N PHE A 120 -8.61 12.55 -4.63
CA PHE A 120 -9.93 12.01 -4.90
C PHE A 120 -9.82 10.56 -5.35
N VAL A 121 -10.58 9.70 -4.70
CA VAL A 121 -10.61 8.26 -4.98
C VAL A 121 -12.07 7.79 -5.04
N PRO A 122 -12.39 6.65 -5.62
CA PRO A 122 -13.70 6.05 -5.49
C PRO A 122 -14.11 5.93 -4.04
N ARG A 123 -15.42 6.00 -3.77
CA ARG A 123 -15.98 5.99 -2.42
C ARG A 123 -15.41 4.86 -1.59
N ILE A 124 -14.87 5.24 -0.43
CA ILE A 124 -14.32 4.32 0.58
C ILE A 124 -15.34 4.24 1.71
N ASP A 125 -15.79 3.03 2.05
CA ASP A 125 -16.71 2.81 3.18
C ASP A 125 -15.94 2.76 4.51
N ARG A 126 -15.51 3.94 4.95
CA ARG A 126 -14.80 4.15 6.22
C ARG A 126 -15.27 5.46 6.86
N PRO A 127 -15.20 5.60 8.19
CA PRO A 127 -15.51 6.84 8.88
C PRO A 127 -14.59 7.99 8.47
N ILE A 128 -15.15 9.20 8.42
CA ILE A 128 -14.37 10.43 8.23
C ILE A 128 -13.34 10.55 9.36
N GLY A 129 -12.14 11.03 9.03
CA GLY A 129 -10.99 11.08 9.93
C GLY A 129 -10.11 9.84 9.91
N THR A 130 -10.55 8.74 9.27
CA THR A 130 -9.72 7.53 9.15
C THR A 130 -8.43 7.84 8.40
N VAL A 131 -7.31 7.44 9.01
CA VAL A 131 -5.99 7.47 8.37
C VAL A 131 -5.75 6.14 7.67
N MET A 132 -5.33 6.19 6.43
CA MET A 132 -5.11 5.00 5.61
C MET A 132 -3.88 5.12 4.74
N ARG A 133 -3.38 4.00 4.27
CA ARG A 133 -2.31 3.92 3.30
C ARG A 133 -2.88 3.77 1.90
N LEU A 134 -2.34 4.55 0.97
CA LEU A 134 -2.67 4.48 -0.45
C LEU A 134 -1.42 4.06 -1.21
N ARG A 135 -1.56 3.06 -2.06
CA ARG A 135 -0.53 2.72 -3.02
C ARG A 135 -0.78 3.46 -4.34
N VAL A 136 0.23 4.17 -4.82
CA VAL A 136 0.23 4.81 -6.13
C VAL A 136 1.20 4.04 -7.01
N ALA A 137 0.69 3.34 -8.01
CA ALA A 137 1.53 2.56 -8.93
C ALA A 137 2.24 3.48 -9.92
N ALA A 138 3.54 3.28 -10.13
CA ALA A 138 4.33 4.15 -11.00
C ALA A 138 3.81 4.20 -12.45
N HIS A 139 3.31 3.07 -12.94
CA HIS A 139 2.79 2.97 -14.32
C HIS A 139 1.44 3.69 -14.54
N GLU A 140 0.77 4.11 -13.46
CA GLU A 140 -0.49 4.89 -13.53
C GLU A 140 -0.22 6.40 -13.50
N ILE A 141 1.04 6.83 -13.31
CA ILE A 141 1.41 8.23 -13.23
C ILE A 141 1.71 8.78 -14.62
N ILE A 142 1.05 9.86 -14.99
CA ILE A 142 1.32 10.62 -16.20
C ILE A 142 2.11 11.87 -15.80
N LEU A 143 3.29 12.06 -16.41
CA LEU A 143 4.11 13.25 -16.18
C LEU A 143 3.78 14.33 -17.20
N SER A 144 3.64 15.58 -16.75
CA SER A 144 3.44 16.74 -17.59
C SER A 144 4.30 17.92 -17.13
N LEU A 145 4.92 18.64 -18.08
CA LEU A 145 5.71 19.85 -17.77
C LEU A 145 4.85 21.04 -17.36
N LYS A 146 3.57 21.04 -17.76
CA LYS A 146 2.61 22.09 -17.44
C LYS A 146 1.36 21.43 -16.85
N LYS A 147 0.59 22.22 -16.09
CA LYS A 147 -0.72 21.74 -15.62
C LYS A 147 -1.56 21.37 -16.83
N PRO A 148 -1.95 20.09 -16.97
CA PRO A 148 -2.73 19.67 -18.13
C PRO A 148 -4.15 20.23 -18.08
N GLU A 149 -4.71 20.52 -19.24
CA GLU A 149 -6.10 20.94 -19.43
C GLU A 149 -6.85 19.89 -20.24
N GLY A 150 -8.15 19.76 -19.99
CA GLY A 150 -9.02 18.83 -20.75
C GLY A 150 -8.80 17.36 -20.47
N LEU A 151 -8.14 17.00 -19.36
CA LEU A 151 -8.02 15.62 -18.91
C LEU A 151 -9.15 15.25 -17.95
N SER A 152 -9.59 14.00 -18.02
CA SER A 152 -10.53 13.42 -17.05
C SER A 152 -9.83 13.00 -15.73
N ALA A 153 -8.52 13.18 -15.62
CA ALA A 153 -7.77 12.87 -14.41
C ALA A 153 -8.15 13.83 -13.28
N LEU A 154 -8.67 13.28 -12.19
CA LEU A 154 -9.09 14.06 -11.01
C LEU A 154 -7.90 14.53 -10.18
N ASN A 155 -6.86 13.72 -10.07
CA ASN A 155 -5.70 13.97 -9.23
C ASN A 155 -4.56 14.58 -10.05
N ILE A 156 -4.32 15.87 -9.86
CA ILE A 156 -3.21 16.60 -10.50
C ILE A 156 -2.33 17.14 -9.38
N LEU A 157 -1.14 16.56 -9.23
CA LEU A 157 -0.24 16.84 -8.14
C LEU A 157 1.00 17.57 -8.65
N PRO A 158 1.43 18.67 -8.02
CA PRO A 158 2.73 19.25 -8.31
C PRO A 158 3.83 18.35 -7.78
N GLY A 159 4.92 18.25 -8.52
CA GLY A 159 6.07 17.44 -8.13
C GLY A 159 7.37 17.93 -8.75
N THR A 160 8.47 17.43 -8.22
CA THR A 160 9.82 17.69 -8.76
C THR A 160 10.50 16.34 -8.99
N ILE A 161 11.16 16.20 -10.13
CA ILE A 161 11.97 15.03 -10.42
C ILE A 161 13.22 15.09 -9.51
N ALA A 162 13.30 14.16 -8.57
CA ALA A 162 14.40 14.07 -7.63
C ALA A 162 15.59 13.29 -8.21
N ALA A 163 15.31 12.25 -8.99
CA ALA A 163 16.34 11.42 -9.62
C ALA A 163 15.77 10.75 -10.88
N ILE A 164 16.67 10.40 -11.80
CA ILE A 164 16.40 9.59 -12.99
C ILE A 164 17.45 8.49 -13.02
N SER A 165 17.01 7.24 -13.10
CA SER A 165 17.89 6.08 -13.29
C SER A 165 17.43 5.28 -14.50
N LEU A 166 18.40 4.79 -15.29
CA LEU A 166 18.13 3.82 -16.35
C LEU A 166 18.19 2.43 -15.73
N ILE A 167 17.23 1.60 -16.09
CA ILE A 167 17.21 0.18 -15.73
C ILE A 167 17.55 -0.56 -17.02
N ASP A 168 18.69 -1.22 -17.03
CA ASP A 168 19.15 -2.08 -18.14
C ASP A 168 18.37 -3.40 -18.17
#